data_77e048fd41334f0e41baf5d5942e8dcc
#
_entry.id   77e048fd41334f0e41baf5d5942e8dcc
#
_cell.length_a   1.000
_cell.length_b   1.000
_cell.length_c   1.000
_cell.angle_alpha   90.00
_cell.angle_beta   90.00
_cell.angle_gamma   90.00
#
_symmetry.space_group_name_H-M   'P 1'
#
loop_
_entity.id
_entity.type
_entity.pdbx_description
1 polymer ?
#
loop_
_entity_poly.entity_id
_entity_poly.type
_entity_poly.pdbx_seq_one_letter_code
_entity_poly.pdbx_strand_id
1 'polypeptide(L)'
;MKQLYDKFSSDVSVKLTKAYSTSFSLGILCLDTEIRRHIYAIYGFVRLADEIVDSFHDYDKEVLLKRFEQETWTALDEKISLNPVLQSFQETVNQYKIDRDLIKQFLHSMEMDLKPKVYTNTTYREYIFGSAEVVGLMCLKVFVSGDDQAYHELKPYAIKLGSAFQKVNFLRDIKDDFGVLGRSYFPNIQNQDLDHASKTAIIDDIANEMNVALHGIQRLPASSGYGVYLAYKYYLALLNKLKKTSVSKILNERIRVNNFEKSLIFVESYLKFRFLRYR
;
A
#
# COMPACT_ATOMS: atom_id res chain seq x y z
N MET A 1 25.91 -6.99 -19.63
CA MET A 1 25.44 -8.08 -18.73
C MET A 1 24.70 -7.53 -17.50
N LYS A 2 25.15 -6.41 -16.85
CA LYS A 2 24.39 -5.80 -15.74
C LYS A 2 22.95 -5.45 -16.11
N GLN A 3 22.71 -4.85 -17.28
CA GLN A 3 21.36 -4.52 -17.75
C GLN A 3 20.41 -5.74 -17.84
N LEU A 4 20.94 -6.95 -18.12
CA LEU A 4 20.13 -8.17 -18.10
C LEU A 4 19.68 -8.52 -16.68
N TYR A 5 20.58 -8.36 -15.70
CA TYR A 5 20.26 -8.57 -14.29
C TYR A 5 19.25 -7.54 -13.78
N ASP A 6 19.42 -6.27 -14.15
CA ASP A 6 18.48 -5.20 -13.75
C ASP A 6 17.08 -5.46 -14.32
N LYS A 7 17.00 -5.88 -15.59
CA LYS A 7 15.73 -6.29 -16.21
C LYS A 7 15.11 -7.50 -15.50
N PHE A 8 15.89 -8.54 -15.24
CA PHE A 8 15.43 -9.72 -14.50
C PHE A 8 14.90 -9.33 -13.12
N SER A 9 15.59 -8.45 -12.39
CA SER A 9 15.20 -7.98 -11.07
C SER A 9 13.88 -7.21 -11.11
N SER A 10 13.68 -6.37 -12.12
CA SER A 10 12.42 -5.69 -12.38
C SER A 10 11.29 -6.69 -12.66
N ASP A 11 11.54 -7.71 -13.50
CA ASP A 11 10.55 -8.75 -13.83
C ASP A 11 10.15 -9.57 -12.60
N VAL A 12 11.05 -9.82 -11.65
CA VAL A 12 10.75 -10.47 -10.37
C VAL A 12 9.75 -9.65 -9.57
N SER A 13 9.97 -8.32 -9.42
CA SER A 13 9.05 -7.42 -8.73
C SER A 13 7.67 -7.37 -9.39
N VAL A 14 7.61 -7.40 -10.74
CA VAL A 14 6.35 -7.48 -11.49
C VAL A 14 5.61 -8.79 -11.19
N LYS A 15 6.31 -9.93 -11.23
CA LYS A 15 5.72 -11.25 -10.94
C LYS A 15 5.21 -11.33 -9.52
N LEU A 16 5.99 -10.85 -8.55
CA LEU A 16 5.60 -10.79 -7.14
C LEU A 16 4.31 -9.98 -6.98
N THR A 17 4.26 -8.77 -7.52
CA THR A 17 3.06 -7.92 -7.43
C THR A 17 1.82 -8.60 -8.01
N LYS A 18 1.94 -9.22 -9.19
CA LYS A 18 0.83 -9.89 -9.88
C LYS A 18 0.32 -11.12 -9.11
N ALA A 19 1.21 -11.83 -8.43
CA ALA A 19 0.84 -12.98 -7.60
C ALA A 19 -0.03 -12.58 -6.40
N TYR A 20 0.25 -11.43 -5.79
CA TYR A 20 -0.40 -11.03 -4.54
C TYR A 20 -1.54 -10.02 -4.70
N SER A 21 -1.55 -9.21 -5.77
CA SER A 21 -2.59 -8.17 -5.93
C SER A 21 -3.02 -7.93 -7.35
N THR A 22 -4.25 -8.33 -7.67
CA THR A 22 -4.88 -8.03 -8.96
C THR A 22 -5.28 -6.57 -9.09
N SER A 23 -5.76 -5.94 -8.01
CA SER A 23 -6.24 -4.55 -8.03
C SER A 23 -5.10 -3.54 -8.19
N PHE A 24 -4.01 -3.71 -7.42
CA PHE A 24 -2.83 -2.88 -7.58
C PHE A 24 -2.16 -3.10 -8.94
N SER A 25 -2.07 -4.35 -9.40
CA SER A 25 -1.52 -4.65 -10.72
C SER A 25 -2.26 -3.91 -11.84
N LEU A 26 -3.60 -3.84 -11.78
CA LEU A 26 -4.39 -3.08 -12.76
C LEU A 26 -4.13 -1.56 -12.66
N GLY A 27 -4.06 -1.02 -11.44
CA GLY A 27 -3.69 0.38 -11.22
C GLY A 27 -2.30 0.72 -11.78
N ILE A 28 -1.30 -0.12 -11.50
CA ILE A 28 0.06 0.05 -11.98
C ILE A 28 0.13 -0.04 -13.52
N LEU A 29 -0.64 -0.94 -14.14
CA LEU A 29 -0.72 -1.04 -15.61
C LEU A 29 -1.27 0.23 -16.28
N CYS A 30 -2.00 1.06 -15.55
CA CYS A 30 -2.52 2.34 -16.02
C CYS A 30 -1.58 3.53 -15.79
N LEU A 31 -0.43 3.32 -15.19
CA LEU A 31 0.64 4.32 -15.09
C LEU A 31 1.42 4.38 -16.41
N ASP A 32 2.16 5.45 -16.62
CA ASP A 32 3.12 5.55 -17.73
C ASP A 32 4.19 4.43 -17.62
N THR A 33 4.63 3.94 -18.76
CA THR A 33 5.58 2.81 -18.84
C THR A 33 6.90 3.10 -18.14
N GLU A 34 7.37 4.36 -18.16
CA GLU A 34 8.63 4.77 -17.55
C GLU A 34 8.62 4.65 -16.02
N ILE A 35 7.49 5.03 -15.38
CA ILE A 35 7.38 4.99 -13.91
C ILE A 35 6.85 3.65 -13.37
N ARG A 36 6.20 2.87 -14.21
CA ARG A 36 5.53 1.62 -13.83
C ARG A 36 6.47 0.63 -13.13
N ARG A 37 7.67 0.43 -13.68
CA ARG A 37 8.67 -0.49 -13.11
C ARG A 37 9.08 -0.11 -11.68
N HIS A 38 9.12 1.18 -11.39
CA HIS A 38 9.52 1.69 -10.09
C HIS A 38 8.42 1.50 -9.04
N ILE A 39 7.16 1.58 -9.44
CA ILE A 39 6.04 1.25 -8.53
C ILE A 39 5.99 -0.26 -8.26
N TYR A 40 6.29 -1.11 -9.25
CA TYR A 40 6.47 -2.54 -9.01
C TYR A 40 7.64 -2.83 -8.07
N ALA A 41 8.75 -2.08 -8.16
CA ALA A 41 9.89 -2.23 -7.27
C ALA A 41 9.54 -1.88 -5.82
N ILE A 42 8.85 -0.75 -5.59
CA ILE A 42 8.35 -0.37 -4.25
C ILE A 42 7.40 -1.44 -3.71
N TYR A 43 6.43 -1.89 -4.52
CA TYR A 43 5.49 -2.92 -4.09
C TYR A 43 6.20 -4.24 -3.79
N GLY A 44 7.18 -4.64 -4.60
CA GLY A 44 7.96 -5.86 -4.38
C GLY A 44 8.70 -5.84 -3.05
N PHE A 45 9.34 -4.71 -2.72
CA PHE A 45 10.02 -4.51 -1.44
C PHE A 45 9.03 -4.61 -0.26
N VAL A 46 7.94 -3.85 -0.32
CA VAL A 46 6.90 -3.86 0.72
C VAL A 46 6.31 -5.25 0.90
N ARG A 47 5.94 -5.92 -0.19
CA ARG A 47 5.32 -7.25 -0.11
C ARG A 47 6.26 -8.33 0.41
N LEU A 48 7.55 -8.28 0.09
CA LEU A 48 8.50 -9.27 0.59
C LEU A 48 8.72 -9.12 2.10
N ALA A 49 8.81 -7.89 2.62
CA ALA A 49 8.87 -7.62 4.04
C ALA A 49 7.61 -8.10 4.77
N ASP A 50 6.44 -7.80 4.22
CA ASP A 50 5.13 -8.24 4.72
C ASP A 50 5.03 -9.79 4.75
N GLU A 51 5.53 -10.48 3.69
CA GLU A 51 5.54 -11.94 3.65
C GLU A 51 6.39 -12.57 4.76
N ILE A 52 7.53 -11.94 5.11
CA ILE A 52 8.38 -12.41 6.21
C ILE A 52 7.59 -12.43 7.52
N VAL A 53 6.85 -11.37 7.82
CA VAL A 53 6.15 -11.22 9.10
C VAL A 53 4.80 -11.95 9.14
N ASP A 54 4.14 -12.14 8.01
CA ASP A 54 2.81 -12.76 7.96
C ASP A 54 2.83 -14.26 7.68
N SER A 55 3.75 -14.76 6.83
CA SER A 55 3.63 -16.10 6.25
C SER A 55 4.69 -17.11 6.69
N PHE A 56 5.88 -16.68 7.09
CA PHE A 56 7.00 -17.60 7.36
C PHE A 56 6.95 -18.16 8.80
N HIS A 57 5.86 -18.84 9.14
CA HIS A 57 5.60 -19.31 10.51
C HIS A 57 6.60 -20.38 11.01
N ASP A 58 7.18 -21.16 10.10
CA ASP A 58 8.15 -22.22 10.43
C ASP A 58 9.59 -21.70 10.56
N TYR A 59 9.80 -20.39 10.43
CA TYR A 59 11.12 -19.75 10.46
C TYR A 59 11.19 -18.66 11.54
N ASP A 60 12.42 -18.33 11.94
CA ASP A 60 12.67 -17.18 12.83
C ASP A 60 12.48 -15.87 12.05
N LYS A 61 11.27 -15.33 12.12
CA LYS A 61 10.86 -14.12 11.42
C LYS A 61 11.66 -12.88 11.85
N GLU A 62 12.05 -12.81 13.12
CA GLU A 62 12.84 -11.69 13.65
C GLU A 62 14.24 -11.67 13.02
N VAL A 63 14.89 -12.83 12.94
CA VAL A 63 16.19 -12.99 12.27
C VAL A 63 16.06 -12.68 10.76
N LEU A 64 15.00 -13.17 10.11
CA LEU A 64 14.78 -12.94 8.68
C LEU A 64 14.52 -11.46 8.37
N LEU A 65 13.70 -10.78 9.16
CA LEU A 65 13.39 -9.36 8.97
C LEU A 65 14.65 -8.51 9.19
N LYS A 66 15.42 -8.78 10.24
CA LYS A 66 16.68 -8.08 10.51
C LYS A 66 17.71 -8.26 9.40
N ARG A 67 17.80 -9.48 8.83
CA ARG A 67 18.65 -9.75 7.66
C ARG A 67 18.16 -8.94 6.46
N PHE A 68 16.87 -8.96 6.17
CA PHE A 68 16.28 -8.19 5.07
C PHE A 68 16.53 -6.69 5.21
N GLU A 69 16.44 -6.16 6.43
CA GLU A 69 16.78 -4.77 6.73
C GLU A 69 18.25 -4.48 6.44
N GLN A 70 19.18 -5.30 6.93
CA GLN A 70 20.62 -5.13 6.68
C GLN A 70 20.95 -5.19 5.18
N GLU A 71 20.38 -6.16 4.46
CA GLU A 71 20.55 -6.29 3.01
C GLU A 71 19.97 -5.06 2.27
N THR A 72 18.87 -4.47 2.77
CA THR A 72 18.29 -3.24 2.22
C THR A 72 19.26 -2.08 2.33
N TRP A 73 19.82 -1.83 3.52
CA TRP A 73 20.78 -0.75 3.71
C TRP A 73 22.06 -0.96 2.89
N THR A 74 22.59 -2.16 2.86
CA THR A 74 23.74 -2.53 2.02
C THR A 74 23.44 -2.27 0.54
N ALA A 75 22.28 -2.69 0.04
CA ALA A 75 21.87 -2.46 -1.35
C ALA A 75 21.80 -0.98 -1.71
N LEU A 76 21.32 -0.13 -0.79
CA LEU A 76 21.23 1.32 -0.99
C LEU A 76 22.60 2.00 -0.99
N ASP A 77 23.54 1.54 -0.16
CA ASP A 77 24.86 2.11 -0.04
C ASP A 77 25.78 1.70 -1.19
N GLU A 78 25.77 0.41 -1.54
CA GLU A 78 26.59 -0.16 -2.61
C GLU A 78 25.97 0.04 -4.00
N LYS A 79 24.69 0.41 -4.10
CA LYS A 79 23.91 0.57 -5.34
C LYS A 79 23.84 -0.72 -6.16
N ILE A 80 23.91 -1.85 -5.48
CA ILE A 80 23.74 -3.19 -6.04
C ILE A 80 23.24 -4.15 -4.97
N SER A 81 22.50 -5.19 -5.38
CA SER A 81 22.10 -6.28 -4.52
C SER A 81 22.04 -7.59 -5.30
N LEU A 82 22.38 -8.72 -4.64
CA LEU A 82 22.15 -10.06 -5.19
C LEU A 82 20.70 -10.53 -5.01
N ASN A 83 19.94 -9.86 -4.14
CA ASN A 83 18.51 -10.05 -4.03
C ASN A 83 17.79 -9.24 -5.12
N PRO A 84 17.09 -9.89 -6.09
CA PRO A 84 16.49 -9.18 -7.22
C PRO A 84 15.45 -8.14 -6.83
N VAL A 85 14.72 -8.37 -5.73
CA VAL A 85 13.72 -7.40 -5.22
C VAL A 85 14.44 -6.16 -4.69
N LEU A 86 15.50 -6.34 -3.90
CA LEU A 86 16.30 -5.23 -3.39
C LEU A 86 17.08 -4.53 -4.49
N GLN A 87 17.52 -5.25 -5.54
CA GLN A 87 18.16 -4.64 -6.71
C GLN A 87 17.23 -3.64 -7.39
N SER A 88 15.99 -4.02 -7.70
CA SER A 88 15.04 -3.10 -8.35
C SER A 88 14.59 -1.98 -7.42
N PHE A 89 14.47 -2.25 -6.12
CA PHE A 89 14.10 -1.25 -5.12
C PHE A 89 15.18 -0.19 -4.93
N GLN A 90 16.46 -0.60 -4.74
CA GLN A 90 17.56 0.34 -4.56
C GLN A 90 17.74 1.25 -5.80
N GLU A 91 17.58 0.72 -7.03
CA GLU A 91 17.61 1.55 -8.25
C GLU A 91 16.53 2.63 -8.20
N THR A 92 15.32 2.27 -7.77
CA THR A 92 14.21 3.21 -7.63
C THR A 92 14.49 4.27 -6.56
N VAL A 93 14.97 3.86 -5.39
CA VAL A 93 15.30 4.78 -4.29
C VAL A 93 16.38 5.79 -4.71
N ASN A 94 17.46 5.31 -5.33
CA ASN A 94 18.56 6.17 -5.77
C ASN A 94 18.13 7.10 -6.92
N GLN A 95 17.34 6.62 -7.89
CA GLN A 95 16.87 7.41 -9.03
C GLN A 95 15.95 8.56 -8.61
N TYR A 96 14.98 8.29 -7.74
CA TYR A 96 13.98 9.27 -7.31
C TYR A 96 14.31 9.95 -5.98
N LYS A 97 15.50 9.68 -5.42
CA LYS A 97 15.95 10.26 -4.15
C LYS A 97 14.89 10.05 -3.04
N ILE A 98 14.38 8.83 -2.93
CA ILE A 98 13.43 8.48 -1.88
C ILE A 98 14.15 8.57 -0.53
N ASP A 99 13.52 9.28 0.42
CA ASP A 99 14.10 9.50 1.74
C ASP A 99 14.21 8.16 2.51
N ARG A 100 15.42 7.90 3.05
CA ARG A 100 15.70 6.70 3.84
C ARG A 100 14.85 6.61 5.11
N ASP A 101 14.44 7.73 5.67
CA ASP A 101 13.57 7.74 6.84
C ASP A 101 12.20 7.10 6.53
N LEU A 102 11.67 7.24 5.31
CA LEU A 102 10.45 6.55 4.91
C LEU A 102 10.62 5.01 4.92
N ILE A 103 11.77 4.54 4.44
CA ILE A 103 12.11 3.12 4.42
C ILE A 103 12.29 2.59 5.86
N LYS A 104 12.96 3.35 6.71
CA LYS A 104 13.14 3.02 8.13
C LYS A 104 11.80 2.92 8.86
N GLN A 105 10.90 3.88 8.65
CA GLN A 105 9.56 3.84 9.26
C GLN A 105 8.74 2.63 8.77
N PHE A 106 8.85 2.28 7.49
CA PHE A 106 8.21 1.09 6.97
C PHE A 106 8.74 -0.19 7.64
N LEU A 107 10.07 -0.38 7.68
CA LEU A 107 10.69 -1.55 8.32
C LEU A 107 10.35 -1.64 9.81
N HIS A 108 10.31 -0.49 10.51
CA HIS A 108 9.85 -0.44 11.90
C HIS A 108 8.39 -0.91 12.05
N SER A 109 7.50 -0.55 11.13
CA SER A 109 6.12 -1.06 11.18
C SER A 109 6.03 -2.58 10.97
N MET A 110 6.95 -3.17 10.20
CA MET A 110 7.06 -4.63 10.07
C MET A 110 7.56 -5.30 11.36
N GLU A 111 8.48 -4.67 12.08
CA GLU A 111 8.88 -5.15 13.42
C GLU A 111 7.70 -5.17 14.41
N MET A 112 6.80 -4.18 14.32
CA MET A 112 5.61 -4.14 15.16
C MET A 112 4.69 -5.36 14.92
N ASP A 113 4.73 -5.97 13.75
CA ASP A 113 3.93 -7.14 13.36
C ASP A 113 4.54 -8.49 13.78
N LEU A 114 5.78 -8.52 14.27
CA LEU A 114 6.42 -9.76 14.71
C LEU A 114 5.76 -10.37 15.98
N LYS A 115 5.07 -9.55 16.77
CA LYS A 115 4.41 -10.00 18.00
C LYS A 115 2.94 -9.62 18.00
N PRO A 116 2.04 -10.53 18.44
CA PRO A 116 0.63 -10.21 18.64
C PRO A 116 0.49 -8.95 19.50
N LYS A 117 -0.32 -8.01 19.07
CA LYS A 117 -0.44 -6.71 19.73
C LYS A 117 -1.86 -6.17 19.64
N VAL A 118 -2.32 -5.60 20.75
CA VAL A 118 -3.48 -4.71 20.77
C VAL A 118 -2.97 -3.28 20.63
N TYR A 119 -3.44 -2.58 19.62
CA TYR A 119 -3.00 -1.24 19.31
C TYR A 119 -3.72 -0.19 20.17
N THR A 120 -2.95 0.70 20.79
CA THR A 120 -3.46 1.97 21.36
C THR A 120 -3.65 2.99 20.26
N ASN A 121 -4.31 4.12 20.56
CA ASN A 121 -4.42 5.22 19.58
C ASN A 121 -3.07 5.71 19.06
N THR A 122 -2.04 5.73 19.89
CA THR A 122 -0.69 6.15 19.50
C THR A 122 -0.04 5.12 18.59
N THR A 123 0.01 3.86 19.01
CA THR A 123 0.64 2.79 18.22
C THR A 123 -0.12 2.47 16.93
N TYR A 124 -1.43 2.69 16.90
CA TYR A 124 -2.25 2.60 15.69
C TYR A 124 -1.85 3.63 14.63
N ARG A 125 -1.68 4.89 15.04
CA ARG A 125 -1.22 5.95 14.14
C ARG A 125 0.20 5.70 13.64
N GLU A 126 1.10 5.29 14.54
CA GLU A 126 2.48 4.93 14.21
C GLU A 126 2.52 3.79 13.18
N TYR A 127 1.71 2.75 13.37
CA TYR A 127 1.62 1.63 12.46
C TYR A 127 1.06 2.03 11.07
N ILE A 128 -0.04 2.79 11.02
CA ILE A 128 -0.57 3.28 9.73
C ILE A 128 0.44 4.16 9.01
N PHE A 129 1.12 5.04 9.74
CA PHE A 129 2.18 5.87 9.16
C PHE A 129 3.26 5.01 8.52
N GLY A 130 3.82 4.04 9.26
CA GLY A 130 4.90 3.18 8.80
C GLY A 130 4.46 2.20 7.69
N SER A 131 3.33 1.53 7.85
CA SER A 131 2.91 0.46 6.92
C SER A 131 2.25 0.95 5.63
N ALA A 132 1.72 2.19 5.58
CA ALA A 132 0.96 2.66 4.44
C ALA A 132 1.24 4.10 4.01
N GLU A 133 1.30 5.06 4.93
CA GLU A 133 1.48 6.47 4.56
C GLU A 133 2.86 6.71 3.94
N VAL A 134 3.94 6.14 4.54
CA VAL A 134 5.29 6.25 3.97
C VAL A 134 5.41 5.52 2.63
N VAL A 135 4.67 4.42 2.41
CA VAL A 135 4.62 3.73 1.12
C VAL A 135 3.98 4.64 0.06
N GLY A 136 2.89 5.32 0.42
CA GLY A 136 2.27 6.35 -0.41
C GLY A 136 3.24 7.48 -0.75
N LEU A 137 4.07 7.92 0.20
CA LEU A 137 5.10 8.95 0.02
C LEU A 137 6.25 8.48 -0.88
N MET A 138 6.70 7.24 -0.75
CA MET A 138 7.69 6.64 -1.67
C MET A 138 7.15 6.61 -3.11
N CYS A 139 5.90 6.17 -3.29
CA CYS A 139 5.24 6.19 -4.59
C CYS A 139 5.07 7.62 -5.12
N LEU A 140 4.74 8.59 -4.28
CA LEU A 140 4.58 9.99 -4.68
C LEU A 140 5.87 10.57 -5.28
N LYS A 141 7.06 10.27 -4.73
CA LYS A 141 8.35 10.68 -5.32
C LYS A 141 8.48 10.21 -6.77
N VAL A 142 8.04 8.99 -7.06
CA VAL A 142 8.03 8.44 -8.42
C VAL A 142 6.97 9.14 -9.28
N PHE A 143 5.76 9.35 -8.75
CA PHE A 143 4.65 9.96 -9.48
C PHE A 143 4.92 11.38 -9.95
N VAL A 144 5.66 12.14 -9.16
CA VAL A 144 6.06 13.52 -9.50
C VAL A 144 7.44 13.59 -10.14
N SER A 145 8.03 12.45 -10.55
CA SER A 145 9.34 12.36 -11.21
C SER A 145 10.47 13.05 -10.42
N GLY A 146 10.41 13.04 -9.11
CA GLY A 146 11.38 13.66 -8.21
C GLY A 146 11.27 15.17 -8.07
N ASP A 147 10.20 15.80 -8.57
CA ASP A 147 9.92 17.22 -8.35
C ASP A 147 9.59 17.47 -6.86
N ASP A 148 10.48 18.16 -6.16
CA ASP A 148 10.37 18.41 -4.73
C ASP A 148 9.21 19.37 -4.39
N GLN A 149 8.93 20.37 -5.22
CA GLN A 149 7.81 21.27 -4.99
C GLN A 149 6.48 20.52 -5.09
N ALA A 150 6.26 19.80 -6.18
CA ALA A 150 5.06 18.98 -6.38
C ALA A 150 4.93 17.91 -5.28
N TYR A 151 6.05 17.32 -4.85
CA TYR A 151 6.06 16.37 -3.73
C TYR A 151 5.56 17.01 -2.44
N HIS A 152 6.08 18.18 -2.04
CA HIS A 152 5.66 18.85 -0.82
C HIS A 152 4.20 19.29 -0.86
N GLU A 153 3.73 19.78 -2.00
CA GLU A 153 2.33 20.17 -2.18
C GLU A 153 1.36 18.98 -2.13
N LEU A 154 1.74 17.80 -2.64
CA LEU A 154 0.88 16.63 -2.71
C LEU A 154 1.03 15.69 -1.51
N LYS A 155 2.10 15.83 -0.72
CA LYS A 155 2.38 15.00 0.46
C LYS A 155 1.18 14.83 1.41
N PRO A 156 0.44 15.88 1.82
CA PRO A 156 -0.70 15.72 2.73
C PRO A 156 -1.80 14.80 2.16
N TYR A 157 -2.03 14.86 0.86
CA TYR A 157 -3.04 14.06 0.17
C TYR A 157 -2.62 12.59 0.01
N ALA A 158 -1.33 12.35 -0.26
CA ALA A 158 -0.76 11.01 -0.35
C ALA A 158 -0.81 10.28 1.00
N ILE A 159 -0.52 10.98 2.10
CA ILE A 159 -0.69 10.49 3.47
C ILE A 159 -2.14 10.04 3.69
N LYS A 160 -3.12 10.88 3.36
CA LYS A 160 -4.54 10.54 3.51
C LYS A 160 -4.96 9.34 2.66
N LEU A 161 -4.43 9.22 1.45
CA LEU A 161 -4.70 8.05 0.60
C LEU A 161 -4.13 6.77 1.19
N GLY A 162 -2.88 6.79 1.65
CA GLY A 162 -2.22 5.65 2.30
C GLY A 162 -2.98 5.20 3.55
N SER A 163 -3.30 6.16 4.44
CA SER A 163 -4.09 5.92 5.66
C SER A 163 -5.44 5.29 5.33
N ALA A 164 -6.21 5.87 4.40
CA ALA A 164 -7.52 5.35 4.01
C ALA A 164 -7.44 3.93 3.46
N PHE A 165 -6.46 3.64 2.59
CA PHE A 165 -6.27 2.29 2.04
C PHE A 165 -5.96 1.27 3.14
N GLN A 166 -5.11 1.60 4.08
CA GLN A 166 -4.77 0.71 5.19
C GLN A 166 -5.96 0.45 6.12
N LYS A 167 -6.71 1.48 6.46
CA LYS A 167 -7.94 1.34 7.27
C LYS A 167 -9.00 0.47 6.57
N VAL A 168 -9.14 0.60 5.25
CA VAL A 168 -10.00 -0.30 4.45
C VAL A 168 -9.50 -1.75 4.52
N ASN A 169 -8.17 -1.97 4.43
CA ASN A 169 -7.58 -3.30 4.56
C ASN A 169 -7.89 -3.88 5.94
N PHE A 170 -7.66 -3.16 7.04
CA PHE A 170 -7.98 -3.62 8.40
C PHE A 170 -9.45 -4.00 8.55
N LEU A 171 -10.38 -3.19 8.04
CA LEU A 171 -11.80 -3.50 8.14
C LEU A 171 -12.19 -4.72 7.27
N ARG A 172 -11.54 -4.90 6.13
CA ARG A 172 -11.74 -6.06 5.24
C ARG A 172 -11.21 -7.36 5.84
N ASP A 173 -10.05 -7.29 6.46
CA ASP A 173 -9.27 -8.46 6.87
C ASP A 173 -9.44 -8.79 8.37
N ILE A 174 -10.33 -8.10 9.06
CA ILE A 174 -10.55 -8.19 10.52
C ILE A 174 -10.72 -9.65 11.01
N LYS A 175 -11.34 -10.52 10.21
CA LYS A 175 -11.47 -11.95 10.50
C LYS A 175 -10.13 -12.65 10.57
N ASP A 176 -9.28 -12.42 9.56
CA ASP A 176 -8.00 -13.11 9.43
C ASP A 176 -7.00 -12.52 10.43
N ASP A 177 -7.03 -11.20 10.65
CA ASP A 177 -6.18 -10.50 11.62
C ASP A 177 -6.41 -11.00 13.06
N PHE A 178 -7.67 -11.13 13.47
CA PHE A 178 -8.00 -11.69 14.79
C PHE A 178 -7.79 -13.19 14.88
N GLY A 179 -8.31 -13.94 13.89
CA GLY A 179 -8.39 -15.40 13.99
C GLY A 179 -7.07 -16.11 13.74
N VAL A 180 -6.22 -15.57 12.85
CA VAL A 180 -4.96 -16.19 12.43
C VAL A 180 -3.74 -15.49 13.01
N LEU A 181 -3.71 -14.16 12.96
CA LEU A 181 -2.53 -13.37 13.34
C LEU A 181 -2.58 -12.86 14.78
N GLY A 182 -3.72 -12.96 15.47
CA GLY A 182 -3.89 -12.48 16.85
C GLY A 182 -3.72 -10.95 16.99
N ARG A 183 -3.99 -10.19 15.92
CA ARG A 183 -3.81 -8.74 15.88
C ARG A 183 -5.15 -8.02 15.91
N SER A 184 -5.23 -6.95 16.70
CA SER A 184 -6.37 -6.02 16.73
C SER A 184 -5.87 -4.60 16.43
N TYR A 185 -6.04 -4.16 15.20
CA TYR A 185 -5.53 -2.86 14.79
C TYR A 185 -6.39 -1.70 15.28
N PHE A 186 -7.71 -1.79 15.21
CA PHE A 186 -8.56 -0.67 15.64
C PHE A 186 -8.52 -0.49 17.16
N PRO A 187 -8.12 0.68 17.67
CA PRO A 187 -8.18 0.98 19.10
C PRO A 187 -9.62 0.82 19.61
N ASN A 188 -9.75 0.28 20.81
CA ASN A 188 -11.03 0.02 21.49
C ASN A 188 -11.93 -1.06 20.84
N ILE A 189 -11.46 -1.77 19.82
CA ILE A 189 -12.15 -2.95 19.28
C ILE A 189 -11.31 -4.16 19.66
N GLN A 190 -11.72 -4.85 20.73
CA GLN A 190 -11.07 -6.07 21.20
C GLN A 190 -11.98 -7.28 20.96
N ASN A 191 -11.38 -8.45 20.71
CA ASN A 191 -12.08 -9.74 20.70
C ASN A 191 -13.37 -9.80 19.85
N GLN A 192 -13.39 -9.17 18.67
CA GLN A 192 -14.56 -9.11 17.80
C GLN A 192 -15.71 -8.20 18.29
N ASP A 193 -15.47 -7.29 19.20
CA ASP A 193 -16.48 -6.33 19.69
C ASP A 193 -16.79 -5.20 18.70
N LEU A 194 -16.63 -5.45 17.40
CA LEU A 194 -17.07 -4.50 16.40
C LEU A 194 -18.61 -4.42 16.41
N ASP A 195 -19.13 -3.28 16.84
CA ASP A 195 -20.56 -2.98 16.76
C ASP A 195 -20.90 -2.08 15.57
N HIS A 196 -22.18 -1.80 15.38
CA HIS A 196 -22.66 -0.98 14.26
C HIS A 196 -22.17 0.48 14.39
N ALA A 197 -22.08 1.01 15.60
CA ALA A 197 -21.67 2.40 15.85
C ALA A 197 -20.18 2.59 15.53
N SER A 198 -19.33 1.70 16.06
CA SER A 198 -17.89 1.68 15.79
C SER A 198 -17.58 1.48 14.31
N LYS A 199 -18.27 0.54 13.65
CA LYS A 199 -18.16 0.34 12.21
C LYS A 199 -18.50 1.61 11.44
N THR A 200 -19.58 2.29 11.79
CA THR A 200 -20.01 3.52 11.13
C THR A 200 -18.96 4.61 11.30
N ALA A 201 -18.46 4.83 12.52
CA ALA A 201 -17.42 5.82 12.80
C ALA A 201 -16.12 5.55 11.98
N ILE A 202 -15.69 4.29 11.88
CA ILE A 202 -14.53 3.90 11.08
C ILE A 202 -14.77 4.21 9.60
N ILE A 203 -15.94 3.84 9.07
CA ILE A 203 -16.27 4.08 7.65
C ILE A 203 -16.33 5.58 7.34
N ASP A 204 -16.88 6.38 8.22
CA ASP A 204 -16.99 7.83 8.01
C ASP A 204 -15.60 8.50 8.09
N ASP A 205 -14.71 8.06 8.99
CA ASP A 205 -13.32 8.50 9.05
C ASP A 205 -12.59 8.18 7.74
N ILE A 206 -12.70 6.93 7.25
CA ILE A 206 -12.11 6.51 5.98
C ILE A 206 -12.66 7.34 4.80
N ALA A 207 -13.98 7.57 4.77
CA ALA A 207 -14.62 8.33 3.70
C ALA A 207 -14.12 9.78 3.66
N ASN A 208 -13.93 10.41 4.82
CA ASN A 208 -13.35 11.73 4.93
C ASN A 208 -11.91 11.78 4.39
N GLU A 209 -11.06 10.82 4.75
CA GLU A 209 -9.69 10.73 4.23
C GLU A 209 -9.67 10.49 2.71
N MET A 210 -10.56 9.62 2.20
CA MET A 210 -10.72 9.40 0.76
C MET A 210 -11.12 10.68 0.01
N ASN A 211 -12.03 11.47 0.57
CA ASN A 211 -12.44 12.75 -0.04
C ASN A 211 -11.28 13.73 -0.10
N VAL A 212 -10.49 13.87 0.97
CA VAL A 212 -9.28 14.70 0.96
C VAL A 212 -8.28 14.20 -0.08
N ALA A 213 -8.02 12.89 -0.11
CA ALA A 213 -7.07 12.28 -1.05
C ALA A 213 -7.43 12.53 -2.52
N LEU A 214 -8.74 12.58 -2.85
CA LEU A 214 -9.20 12.82 -4.22
C LEU A 214 -8.70 14.15 -4.78
N HIS A 215 -8.64 15.21 -3.97
CA HIS A 215 -8.11 16.50 -4.41
C HIS A 215 -6.63 16.41 -4.81
N GLY A 216 -5.83 15.61 -4.12
CA GLY A 216 -4.44 15.36 -4.50
C GLY A 216 -4.33 14.53 -5.79
N ILE A 217 -5.17 13.49 -5.93
CA ILE A 217 -5.19 12.64 -7.13
C ILE A 217 -5.47 13.46 -8.41
N GLN A 218 -6.38 14.44 -8.33
CA GLN A 218 -6.71 15.32 -9.47
C GLN A 218 -5.55 16.20 -9.89
N ARG A 219 -4.58 16.46 -9.01
CA ARG A 219 -3.39 17.29 -9.24
C ARG A 219 -2.15 16.49 -9.65
N LEU A 220 -2.23 15.15 -9.64
CA LEU A 220 -1.12 14.30 -10.08
C LEU A 220 -0.82 14.50 -11.58
N PRO A 221 0.46 14.34 -11.99
CA PRO A 221 0.85 14.35 -13.40
C PRO A 221 0.05 13.33 -14.24
N ALA A 222 0.00 13.55 -15.56
CA ALA A 222 -0.68 12.65 -16.49
C ALA A 222 -0.14 11.22 -16.44
N SER A 223 1.17 11.09 -16.21
CA SER A 223 1.88 9.80 -16.13
C SER A 223 1.39 8.90 -14.99
N SER A 224 0.85 9.47 -13.93
CA SER A 224 0.46 8.73 -12.72
C SER A 224 -1.02 8.86 -12.35
N GLY A 225 -1.65 9.99 -12.67
CA GLY A 225 -2.96 10.35 -12.15
C GLY A 225 -4.05 9.32 -12.42
N TYR A 226 -4.12 8.74 -13.64
CA TYR A 226 -5.16 7.75 -13.95
C TYR A 226 -4.95 6.43 -13.18
N GLY A 227 -3.72 5.94 -13.08
CA GLY A 227 -3.43 4.70 -12.35
C GLY A 227 -3.77 4.81 -10.87
N VAL A 228 -3.44 5.96 -10.25
CA VAL A 228 -3.78 6.23 -8.84
C VAL A 228 -5.29 6.41 -8.66
N TYR A 229 -5.95 7.12 -9.58
CA TYR A 229 -7.41 7.28 -9.56
C TYR A 229 -8.14 5.94 -9.67
N LEU A 230 -7.66 5.02 -10.51
CA LEU A 230 -8.24 3.69 -10.65
C LEU A 230 -8.11 2.88 -9.34
N ALA A 231 -6.94 2.90 -8.70
CA ALA A 231 -6.75 2.27 -7.39
C ALA A 231 -7.69 2.87 -6.34
N TYR A 232 -7.80 4.20 -6.29
CA TYR A 232 -8.75 4.91 -5.44
C TYR A 232 -10.20 4.42 -5.66
N LYS A 233 -10.63 4.28 -6.92
CA LYS A 233 -11.99 3.80 -7.25
C LYS A 233 -12.25 2.36 -6.80
N TYR A 234 -11.25 1.48 -6.89
CA TYR A 234 -11.37 0.12 -6.35
C TYR A 234 -11.54 0.11 -4.83
N TYR A 235 -10.78 0.92 -4.12
CA TYR A 235 -10.89 1.03 -2.66
C TYR A 235 -12.19 1.70 -2.24
N LEU A 236 -12.65 2.70 -2.96
CA LEU A 236 -13.96 3.33 -2.72
C LEU A 236 -15.12 2.33 -2.92
N ALA A 237 -15.04 1.49 -3.96
CA ALA A 237 -16.03 0.43 -4.18
C ALA A 237 -16.01 -0.60 -3.05
N LEU A 238 -14.83 -0.99 -2.57
CA LEU A 238 -14.68 -1.89 -1.43
C LEU A 238 -15.24 -1.27 -0.15
N LEU A 239 -14.93 0.00 0.14
CA LEU A 239 -15.48 0.75 1.28
C LEU A 239 -17.02 0.80 1.24
N ASN A 240 -17.60 1.10 0.07
CA ASN A 240 -19.04 1.13 -0.12
C ASN A 240 -19.68 -0.25 0.11
N LYS A 241 -18.99 -1.33 -0.27
CA LYS A 241 -19.43 -2.70 -0.02
C LYS A 241 -19.36 -3.04 1.47
N LEU A 242 -18.28 -2.69 2.15
CA LEU A 242 -18.13 -2.82 3.61
C LEU A 242 -19.21 -2.05 4.36
N LYS A 243 -19.53 -0.82 3.92
CA LYS A 243 -20.59 0.00 4.50
C LYS A 243 -21.95 -0.72 4.49
N LYS A 244 -22.29 -1.39 3.38
CA LYS A 244 -23.56 -2.11 3.20
C LYS A 244 -23.59 -3.51 3.84
N THR A 245 -22.44 -4.07 4.22
CA THR A 245 -22.32 -5.41 4.78
C THR A 245 -22.58 -5.37 6.29
N SER A 246 -23.31 -6.35 6.84
CA SER A 246 -23.54 -6.45 8.28
C SER A 246 -22.23 -6.70 9.04
N VAL A 247 -22.17 -6.27 10.30
CA VAL A 247 -21.02 -6.52 11.17
C VAL A 247 -20.70 -8.00 11.27
N SER A 248 -21.73 -8.83 11.54
CA SER A 248 -21.56 -10.28 11.62
C SER A 248 -20.90 -10.86 10.37
N LYS A 249 -21.26 -10.37 9.17
CA LYS A 249 -20.67 -10.85 7.92
C LYS A 249 -19.21 -10.40 7.77
N ILE A 250 -18.87 -9.16 8.16
CA ILE A 250 -17.48 -8.66 8.14
C ILE A 250 -16.58 -9.49 9.06
N LEU A 251 -17.08 -9.87 10.24
CA LEU A 251 -16.34 -10.68 11.20
C LEU A 251 -16.14 -12.15 10.76
N ASN A 252 -16.93 -12.63 9.82
CA ASN A 252 -16.92 -14.04 9.40
C ASN A 252 -16.44 -14.28 7.97
N GLU A 253 -16.43 -13.25 7.12
CA GLU A 253 -16.09 -13.39 5.70
C GLU A 253 -15.21 -12.22 5.23
N ARG A 254 -14.21 -12.55 4.41
CA ARG A 254 -13.40 -11.52 3.72
C ARG A 254 -14.18 -10.91 2.57
N ILE A 255 -14.52 -9.64 2.67
CA ILE A 255 -15.30 -8.91 1.65
C ILE A 255 -14.40 -8.54 0.47
N ARG A 256 -14.86 -8.83 -0.76
CA ARG A 256 -14.10 -8.59 -1.99
C ARG A 256 -14.94 -7.91 -3.07
N VAL A 257 -14.29 -7.10 -3.89
CA VAL A 257 -14.83 -6.64 -5.18
C VAL A 257 -14.52 -7.73 -6.20
N ASN A 258 -15.52 -8.25 -6.88
CA ASN A 258 -15.34 -9.33 -7.87
C ASN A 258 -14.72 -8.80 -9.18
N ASN A 259 -14.26 -9.70 -10.05
CA ASN A 259 -13.57 -9.30 -11.28
C ASN A 259 -14.47 -8.56 -12.27
N PHE A 260 -15.75 -8.89 -12.33
CA PHE A 260 -16.72 -8.19 -13.18
C PHE A 260 -16.93 -6.74 -12.69
N GLU A 261 -17.13 -6.54 -11.39
CA GLU A 261 -17.21 -5.21 -10.78
C GLU A 261 -15.94 -4.40 -11.05
N LYS A 262 -14.76 -5.03 -10.95
CA LYS A 262 -13.47 -4.37 -11.27
C LYS A 262 -13.39 -3.92 -12.72
N SER A 263 -13.89 -4.74 -13.65
CA SER A 263 -13.90 -4.38 -15.08
C SER A 263 -14.86 -3.20 -15.36
N LEU A 264 -16.02 -3.15 -14.72
CA LEU A 264 -16.94 -2.01 -14.82
C LEU A 264 -16.32 -0.74 -14.25
N ILE A 265 -15.70 -0.83 -13.07
CA ILE A 265 -15.00 0.30 -12.44
C ILE A 265 -13.88 0.81 -13.34
N PHE A 266 -13.13 -0.08 -14.00
CA PHE A 266 -12.07 0.29 -14.94
C PHE A 266 -12.62 1.17 -16.07
N VAL A 267 -13.66 0.73 -16.76
CA VAL A 267 -14.26 1.46 -17.89
C VAL A 267 -14.85 2.80 -17.42
N GLU A 268 -15.64 2.78 -16.34
CA GLU A 268 -16.24 4.00 -15.76
C GLU A 268 -15.17 5.02 -15.33
N SER A 269 -14.11 4.54 -14.69
CA SER A 269 -13.02 5.39 -14.22
C SER A 269 -12.24 6.03 -15.35
N TYR A 270 -12.04 5.32 -16.46
CA TYR A 270 -11.37 5.87 -17.65
C TYR A 270 -12.16 7.04 -18.23
N LEU A 271 -13.47 6.86 -18.41
CA LEU A 271 -14.34 7.92 -18.94
C LEU A 271 -14.37 9.14 -18.01
N LYS A 272 -14.62 8.91 -16.70
CA LYS A 272 -14.70 9.99 -15.71
C LYS A 272 -13.39 10.75 -15.55
N PHE A 273 -12.24 10.06 -15.54
CA PHE A 273 -10.95 10.72 -15.40
C PHE A 273 -10.63 11.66 -16.56
N ARG A 274 -10.99 11.29 -17.79
CA ARG A 274 -10.88 12.20 -18.93
C ARG A 274 -11.71 13.46 -18.76
N PHE A 275 -12.95 13.34 -18.26
CA PHE A 275 -13.82 14.52 -18.02
C PHE A 275 -13.36 15.39 -16.85
N LEU A 276 -12.80 14.82 -15.78
CA LEU A 276 -12.31 15.56 -14.62
C LEU A 276 -11.06 16.41 -14.91
N ARG A 277 -10.29 16.07 -15.93
CA ARG A 277 -9.08 16.80 -16.33
C ARG A 277 -9.32 17.93 -17.32
N TYR A 278 -10.48 17.96 -17.96
CA TYR A 278 -10.85 19.01 -18.90
C TYR A 278 -11.78 20.08 -18.29
N ARG A 279 -11.99 20.03 -16.99
CA ARG A 279 -12.60 21.11 -16.19
C ARG A 279 -11.57 21.81 -15.31
#